data_37dcfecc4639c68a4905a25c9cf59ffa
#
_entry.id   37dcfecc4639c68a4905a25c9cf59ffa
#
_cell.length_a   1.000
_cell.length_b   1.000
_cell.length_c   1.000
_cell.angle_alpha   90.00
_cell.angle_beta   90.00
_cell.angle_gamma   90.00
#
_symmetry.space_group_name_H-M   'P 1'
#
loop_
_entity.id
_entity.type
_entity.pdbx_description
1 polymer ?
#
loop_
_entity_poly.entity_id
_entity_poly.type
_entity_poly.pdbx_seq_one_letter_code
_entity_poly.pdbx_strand_id
1 'polypeptide(L)'
;MLLKDKVAIITGAASARGLGFATAKLFAENGAKVVIIDLNGEASKTAAAALGEGHLGLAANVADEVQVQAAIEQILAKYGRVDVLVNNAGITQPLKLMDIKRANYDAVLDVSLRGTLLMSQADRKSV
;
A
#
# COMPACT_ATOMS: atom_id res chain seq x y z
N MET A 1 23.18 -2.66 -4.72
CA MET A 1 21.81 -2.34 -4.27
C MET A 1 20.95 -3.58 -4.35
N LEU A 2 20.35 -3.94 -3.24
CA LEU A 2 19.59 -5.20 -3.11
C LEU A 2 18.31 -5.25 -3.93
N LEU A 3 17.68 -4.09 -4.20
CA LEU A 3 16.39 -4.00 -4.87
C LEU A 3 16.46 -3.26 -6.21
N LYS A 4 17.63 -3.20 -6.80
CA LYS A 4 17.82 -2.52 -8.08
C LYS A 4 16.82 -3.02 -9.13
N ASP A 5 16.13 -2.08 -9.76
CA ASP A 5 15.14 -2.32 -10.81
C ASP A 5 13.91 -3.14 -10.39
N LYS A 6 13.73 -3.38 -9.08
CA LYS A 6 12.53 -4.03 -8.55
C LYS A 6 11.42 -3.00 -8.37
N VAL A 7 10.19 -3.42 -8.59
CA VAL A 7 8.99 -2.62 -8.33
C VAL A 7 8.32 -3.13 -7.07
N ALA A 8 8.21 -2.26 -6.07
CA ALA A 8 7.66 -2.61 -4.76
C ALA A 8 6.44 -1.76 -4.45
N ILE A 9 5.34 -2.42 -4.10
CA ILE A 9 4.11 -1.78 -3.63
C ILE A 9 4.09 -1.85 -2.10
N ILE A 10 3.84 -0.72 -1.45
CA ILE A 10 3.67 -0.67 0.01
C ILE A 10 2.35 0.04 0.30
N THR A 11 1.41 -0.68 0.90
CA THR A 11 0.11 -0.11 1.27
C THR A 11 0.19 0.56 2.64
N GLY A 12 -0.62 1.61 2.84
CA GLY A 12 -0.67 2.34 4.11
C GLY A 12 0.61 3.10 4.43
N ALA A 13 1.34 3.56 3.43
CA ALA A 13 2.68 4.13 3.59
C ALA A 13 2.74 5.66 3.42
N ALA A 14 1.60 6.35 3.41
CA ALA A 14 1.56 7.79 3.16
C ALA A 14 1.94 8.65 4.38
N SER A 15 1.94 8.10 5.59
CA SER A 15 2.32 8.84 6.79
C SER A 15 3.84 8.93 6.93
N ALA A 16 4.38 10.14 6.99
CA ALA A 16 5.82 10.39 7.09
C ALA A 16 6.49 9.75 8.31
N ARG A 17 5.72 9.44 9.36
CA ARG A 17 6.21 8.82 10.59
C ARG A 17 5.84 7.34 10.72
N GLY A 18 5.19 6.78 9.71
CA GLY A 18 4.73 5.40 9.76
C GLY A 18 5.81 4.39 9.38
N LEU A 19 5.58 3.14 9.77
CA LEU A 19 6.47 2.02 9.42
C LEU A 19 6.50 1.78 7.91
N GLY A 20 5.36 1.96 7.24
CA GLY A 20 5.27 1.80 5.79
C GLY A 20 6.16 2.80 5.05
N PHE A 21 6.16 4.06 5.45
CA PHE A 21 7.02 5.07 4.84
C PHE A 21 8.50 4.78 5.11
N ALA A 22 8.85 4.36 6.31
CA ALA A 22 10.22 4.00 6.65
C ALA A 22 10.70 2.84 5.76
N THR A 23 9.85 1.85 5.53
CA THR A 23 10.12 0.74 4.62
C THR A 23 10.29 1.25 3.18
N ALA A 24 9.39 2.10 2.72
CA ALA A 24 9.44 2.69 1.38
C ALA A 24 10.75 3.45 1.15
N LYS A 25 11.18 4.22 2.12
CA LYS A 25 12.41 4.99 2.06
C LYS A 25 13.63 4.07 1.92
N LEU A 26 13.70 3.04 2.75
CA LEU A 26 14.82 2.09 2.68
C LEU A 26 14.82 1.33 1.34
N PHE A 27 13.66 0.95 0.84
CA PHE A 27 13.54 0.28 -0.46
C PHE A 27 14.03 1.20 -1.60
N ALA A 28 13.61 2.45 -1.59
CA ALA A 28 14.04 3.43 -2.58
C ALA A 28 15.56 3.64 -2.54
N GLU A 29 16.14 3.73 -1.35
CA GLU A 29 17.59 3.84 -1.15
C GLU A 29 18.34 2.60 -1.69
N ASN A 30 17.68 1.45 -1.76
CA ASN A 30 18.24 0.21 -2.31
C ASN A 30 17.88 -0.04 -3.78
N GLY A 31 17.38 0.96 -4.46
CA GLY A 31 17.20 0.93 -5.91
C GLY A 31 15.83 0.52 -6.40
N ALA A 32 14.86 0.28 -5.51
CA ALA A 32 13.50 -0.06 -5.91
C ALA A 32 12.76 1.13 -6.48
N LYS A 33 11.86 0.86 -7.42
CA LYS A 33 10.77 1.77 -7.78
C LYS A 33 9.63 1.49 -6.79
N VAL A 34 9.30 2.48 -5.98
CA VAL A 34 8.32 2.32 -4.90
C VAL A 34 6.98 2.90 -5.30
N VAL A 35 5.93 2.15 -5.05
CA VAL A 35 4.54 2.61 -5.20
C VAL A 35 3.90 2.66 -3.83
N ILE A 36 3.43 3.83 -3.44
CA ILE A 36 2.71 4.04 -2.18
C ILE A 36 1.22 4.08 -2.48
N ILE A 37 0.47 3.22 -1.82
CA ILE A 37 -0.99 3.17 -1.91
C ILE A 37 -1.58 3.51 -0.54
N ASP A 38 -2.47 4.49 -0.50
CA ASP A 38 -3.15 4.91 0.71
C ASP A 38 -4.54 5.44 0.35
N LEU A 39 -5.43 5.56 1.33
CA LEU A 39 -6.75 6.16 1.13
C LEU A 39 -6.63 7.62 0.70
N ASN A 40 -5.66 8.35 1.22
CA ASN A 40 -5.42 9.75 0.91
C ASN A 40 -4.45 9.87 -0.26
N GLY A 41 -4.99 10.14 -1.45
CA GLY A 41 -4.19 10.24 -2.68
C GLY A 41 -3.17 11.37 -2.67
N GLU A 42 -3.49 12.53 -2.07
CA GLU A 42 -2.56 13.64 -1.97
C GLU A 42 -1.39 13.29 -1.04
N ALA A 43 -1.67 12.64 0.08
CA ALA A 43 -0.64 12.18 0.99
C ALA A 43 0.25 11.12 0.33
N SER A 44 -0.32 10.23 -0.47
CA SER A 44 0.45 9.22 -1.23
C SER A 44 1.41 9.87 -2.22
N LYS A 45 0.93 10.87 -2.96
CA LYS A 45 1.76 11.61 -3.92
C LYS A 45 2.88 12.38 -3.23
N THR A 46 2.56 13.03 -2.12
CA THR A 46 3.55 13.76 -1.32
C THR A 46 4.63 12.81 -0.78
N ALA A 47 4.23 11.66 -0.26
CA ALA A 47 5.16 10.66 0.25
C ALA A 47 6.05 10.11 -0.88
N ALA A 48 5.49 9.80 -2.03
CA ALA A 48 6.25 9.31 -3.17
C ALA A 48 7.26 10.37 -3.66
N ALA A 49 6.86 11.63 -3.71
CA ALA A 49 7.75 12.73 -4.09
C ALA A 49 8.92 12.89 -3.10
N ALA A 50 8.68 12.65 -1.81
CA ALA A 50 9.71 12.71 -0.78
C ALA A 50 10.78 11.61 -0.94
N LEU A 51 10.46 10.53 -1.64
CA LEU A 51 11.42 9.46 -1.93
C LEU A 51 12.36 9.79 -3.10
N GLY A 52 12.04 10.82 -3.86
CA GLY A 52 12.78 11.21 -5.06
C GLY A 52 12.00 10.93 -6.34
N GLU A 53 12.69 10.94 -7.46
CA GLU A 53 12.07 10.72 -8.77
C GLU A 53 11.82 9.23 -9.07
N GLY A 54 10.80 8.97 -9.90
CA GLY A 54 10.53 7.63 -10.39
C GLY A 54 9.63 6.77 -9.50
N HIS A 55 9.13 7.32 -8.41
CA HIS A 55 8.19 6.65 -7.51
C HIS A 55 6.76 7.12 -7.77
N LEU A 56 5.77 6.36 -7.33
CA LEU A 56 4.36 6.61 -7.62
C LEU A 56 3.53 6.58 -6.35
N GLY A 57 2.64 7.56 -6.20
CA GLY A 57 1.65 7.59 -5.14
C GLY A 57 0.24 7.46 -5.71
N LEU A 58 -0.55 6.53 -5.20
CA LEU A 58 -1.91 6.27 -5.65
C LEU A 58 -2.88 6.27 -4.48
N ALA A 59 -4.13 6.64 -4.78
CA ALA A 59 -5.23 6.50 -3.84
C ALA A 59 -5.96 5.19 -4.11
N ALA A 60 -6.14 4.38 -3.09
CA ALA A 60 -7.02 3.21 -3.17
C ALA A 60 -7.41 2.76 -1.76
N ASN A 61 -8.65 2.32 -1.64
CA ASN A 61 -9.09 1.56 -0.48
C ASN A 61 -8.76 0.10 -0.74
N VAL A 62 -7.85 -0.47 0.05
CA VAL A 62 -7.41 -1.87 -0.11
C VAL A 62 -8.54 -2.87 0.14
N ALA A 63 -9.62 -2.46 0.81
CA ALA A 63 -10.81 -3.29 1.03
C ALA A 63 -11.80 -3.25 -0.14
N ASP A 64 -11.53 -2.48 -1.19
CA ASP A 64 -12.38 -2.35 -2.38
C ASP A 64 -11.69 -2.99 -3.58
N GLU A 65 -12.26 -4.09 -4.07
CA GLU A 65 -11.66 -4.87 -5.16
C GLU A 65 -11.48 -4.06 -6.44
N VAL A 66 -12.44 -3.20 -6.78
CA VAL A 66 -12.38 -2.37 -8.00
C VAL A 66 -11.23 -1.37 -7.92
N GLN A 67 -11.07 -0.71 -6.77
CA GLN A 67 -9.99 0.25 -6.56
C GLN A 67 -8.63 -0.43 -6.56
N VAL A 68 -8.51 -1.60 -5.95
CA VAL A 68 -7.28 -2.39 -5.94
C VAL A 68 -6.89 -2.78 -7.37
N GLN A 69 -7.84 -3.28 -8.14
CA GLN A 69 -7.58 -3.68 -9.54
C GLN A 69 -7.15 -2.47 -10.38
N ALA A 70 -7.82 -1.33 -10.23
CA ALA A 70 -7.45 -0.11 -10.96
C ALA A 70 -6.03 0.35 -10.59
N ALA A 71 -5.65 0.25 -9.33
CA ALA A 71 -4.29 0.61 -8.90
C ALA A 71 -3.24 -0.31 -9.53
N ILE A 72 -3.47 -1.61 -9.52
CA ILE A 72 -2.55 -2.59 -10.15
C ILE A 72 -2.41 -2.31 -11.65
N GLU A 73 -3.50 -2.02 -12.34
CA GLU A 73 -3.46 -1.68 -13.77
C GLU A 73 -2.59 -0.45 -14.05
N GLN A 74 -2.69 0.59 -13.24
CA GLN A 74 -1.85 1.78 -13.37
C GLN A 74 -0.37 1.47 -13.13
N ILE A 75 -0.07 0.62 -12.16
CA ILE A 75 1.30 0.23 -11.84
C ILE A 75 1.91 -0.56 -13.00
N LEU A 76 1.17 -1.52 -13.53
CA LEU A 76 1.63 -2.32 -14.68
C LEU A 76 1.80 -1.47 -15.94
N ALA A 77 0.92 -0.48 -16.16
CA ALA A 77 1.05 0.44 -17.29
C ALA A 77 2.32 1.28 -17.18
N LYS A 78 2.72 1.67 -15.98
CA LYS A 78 3.91 2.51 -15.77
C LYS A 78 5.21 1.70 -15.72
N TYR A 79 5.23 0.58 -15.02
CA TYR A 79 6.45 -0.17 -14.73
C TYR A 79 6.53 -1.54 -15.41
N GLY A 80 5.41 -2.10 -15.84
CA GLY A 80 5.35 -3.40 -16.49
C GLY A 80 5.54 -4.61 -15.60
N ARG A 81 5.73 -4.40 -14.30
CA ARG A 81 5.99 -5.50 -13.36
C ARG A 81 5.67 -5.10 -11.92
N VAL A 82 5.47 -6.09 -11.08
CA VAL A 82 5.43 -5.96 -9.62
C VAL A 82 6.26 -7.10 -9.05
N ASP A 83 7.26 -6.76 -8.25
CA ASP A 83 8.18 -7.76 -7.67
C ASP A 83 7.94 -7.98 -6.19
N VAL A 84 7.53 -6.94 -5.48
CA VAL A 84 7.37 -6.98 -4.02
C VAL A 84 6.05 -6.31 -3.65
N LEU A 85 5.30 -6.96 -2.77
CA LEU A 85 4.11 -6.39 -2.16
C LEU A 85 4.27 -6.43 -0.64
N VAL A 86 4.18 -5.26 -0.01
CA VAL A 86 4.17 -5.13 1.46
C VAL A 86 2.77 -4.70 1.88
N ASN A 87 2.01 -5.61 2.46
CA ASN A 87 0.69 -5.36 3.01
C ASN A 87 0.82 -4.70 4.40
N ASN A 88 1.08 -3.40 4.40
CA ASN A 88 1.26 -2.63 5.62
C ASN A 88 -0.03 -1.90 6.04
N ALA A 89 -0.98 -1.67 5.13
CA ALA A 89 -2.24 -1.03 5.47
C ALA A 89 -2.98 -1.83 6.55
N GLY A 90 -3.37 -1.15 7.61
CA GLY A 90 -4.09 -1.74 8.71
C GLY A 90 -4.59 -0.66 9.65
N ILE A 91 -5.61 -0.98 10.42
CA ILE A 91 -6.12 -0.10 11.46
C ILE A 91 -6.30 -0.91 12.74
N THR A 92 -6.19 -0.24 13.87
CA THR A 92 -6.47 -0.83 15.18
C THR A 92 -7.51 0.02 15.89
N GLN A 93 -8.29 -0.62 16.74
CA GLN A 93 -9.32 0.03 17.55
C GLN A 93 -9.14 -0.45 18.98
N PRO A 94 -8.39 0.27 19.82
CA PRO A 94 -8.10 -0.17 21.19
C PRO A 94 -9.31 0.06 22.10
N LEU A 95 -10.33 -0.78 21.97
CA LEU A 95 -11.57 -0.73 22.74
C LEU A 95 -11.68 -1.94 23.65
N LYS A 96 -12.37 -1.74 24.78
CA LYS A 96 -12.76 -2.87 25.63
C LYS A 96 -13.76 -3.73 24.87
N LEU A 97 -13.75 -5.03 25.13
CA LEU A 97 -14.59 -6.00 24.40
C LEU A 97 -16.05 -5.55 24.29
N MET A 98 -16.64 -5.09 25.39
CA MET A 98 -18.06 -4.72 25.43
C MET A 98 -18.36 -3.39 24.71
N ASP A 99 -17.34 -2.60 24.41
CA ASP A 99 -17.48 -1.31 23.73
C ASP A 99 -17.27 -1.43 22.22
N ILE A 100 -16.92 -2.60 21.73
CA ILE A 100 -16.72 -2.83 20.29
C ILE A 100 -18.06 -2.88 19.58
N LYS A 101 -18.23 -2.00 18.61
CA LYS A 101 -19.41 -1.99 17.72
C LYS A 101 -19.08 -2.78 16.45
N ARG A 102 -20.12 -3.24 15.74
CA ARG A 102 -19.93 -3.94 14.46
C ARG A 102 -19.13 -3.12 13.46
N ALA A 103 -19.40 -1.81 13.38
CA ALA A 103 -18.66 -0.93 12.49
C ALA A 103 -17.16 -0.92 12.79
N ASN A 104 -16.77 -0.96 14.07
CA ASN A 104 -15.36 -1.04 14.47
C ASN A 104 -14.74 -2.38 14.03
N TYR A 105 -15.46 -3.47 14.32
CA TYR A 105 -15.05 -4.83 13.95
C TYR A 105 -14.87 -4.95 12.44
N ASP A 106 -15.89 -4.53 11.67
CA ASP A 106 -15.86 -4.62 10.21
C ASP A 106 -14.73 -3.77 9.62
N ALA A 107 -14.52 -2.56 10.11
CA ALA A 107 -13.47 -1.68 9.61
C ALA A 107 -12.08 -2.29 9.79
N VAL A 108 -11.79 -2.86 10.97
CA VAL A 108 -10.50 -3.51 11.25
C VAL A 108 -10.29 -4.72 10.34
N LEU A 109 -11.29 -5.60 10.22
CA LEU A 109 -11.18 -6.78 9.37
C LEU A 109 -11.13 -6.43 7.88
N ASP A 110 -11.92 -5.45 7.44
CA ASP A 110 -11.92 -5.03 6.04
C ASP A 110 -10.58 -4.48 5.60
N VAL A 111 -9.94 -3.64 6.39
CA VAL A 111 -8.64 -3.07 6.03
C VAL A 111 -7.52 -4.08 6.27
N SER A 112 -7.44 -4.65 7.48
CA SER A 112 -6.29 -5.46 7.88
C SER A 112 -6.28 -6.87 7.28
N LEU A 113 -7.44 -7.50 7.11
CA LEU A 113 -7.54 -8.86 6.58
C LEU A 113 -7.99 -8.89 5.13
N ARG A 114 -9.14 -8.31 4.81
CA ARG A 114 -9.64 -8.27 3.43
C ARG A 114 -8.67 -7.52 2.51
N GLY A 115 -8.13 -6.38 2.97
CA GLY A 115 -7.17 -5.61 2.20
C GLY A 115 -5.93 -6.42 1.83
N THR A 116 -5.40 -7.17 2.77
CA THR A 116 -4.27 -8.07 2.53
C THR A 116 -4.63 -9.14 1.50
N LEU A 117 -5.81 -9.74 1.62
CA LEU A 117 -6.29 -10.74 0.66
C LEU A 117 -6.42 -10.16 -0.75
N LEU A 118 -7.13 -9.04 -0.89
CA LEU A 118 -7.40 -8.45 -2.20
C LEU A 118 -6.12 -7.97 -2.90
N MET A 119 -5.21 -7.32 -2.17
CA MET A 119 -3.94 -6.89 -2.72
C MET A 119 -3.08 -8.09 -3.15
N SER A 120 -3.01 -9.12 -2.34
CA SER A 120 -2.23 -10.32 -2.66
C SER A 120 -2.80 -11.07 -3.86
N GLN A 121 -4.13 -11.15 -3.99
CA GLN A 121 -4.77 -11.75 -5.15
C GLN A 121 -4.49 -10.94 -6.43
N ALA A 122 -4.60 -9.63 -6.35
CA ALA A 122 -4.35 -8.75 -7.50
C ALA A 122 -2.87 -8.81 -7.94
N ASP A 123 -1.94 -8.84 -6.97
CA ASP A 123 -0.52 -9.02 -7.22
C ASP A 123 -0.24 -10.35 -7.91
N ARG A 124 -0.79 -11.45 -7.40
CA ARG A 124 -0.59 -12.79 -7.99
C ARG A 124 -1.15 -12.90 -9.41
N LYS A 125 -2.27 -12.25 -9.69
CA LYS A 125 -2.87 -12.24 -11.04
C LYS A 125 -2.06 -11.42 -12.05
N SER A 126 -1.19 -10.52 -11.57
CA SER A 126 -0.39 -9.64 -12.43
C SER A 126 0.91 -10.29 -12.91
N VAL A 127 1.28 -11.44 -12.35
CA VAL A 127 2.53 -12.13 -12.70
C VAL A 127 2.32 -13.28 -13.69
#